data_43895a126c03936cd24f21fd3621a371
#
_entry.id   43895a126c03936cd24f21fd3621a371
#
_cell.length_a   1.000
_cell.length_b   1.000
_cell.length_c   1.000
_cell.angle_alpha   90.00
_cell.angle_beta   90.00
_cell.angle_gamma   90.00
#
_symmetry.space_group_name_H-M   'P 1'
#
loop_
_entity.id
_entity.type
_entity.pdbx_description
1 polymer ?
#
loop_
_entity_poly.entity_id
_entity_poly.type
_entity_poly.pdbx_seq_one_letter_code
_entity_poly.pdbx_strand_id
1 'polypeptide(L)'
;MRHNESKLQQSCVRYFRYAYPQYAHLLFAVPNGGYRNAKEASILKSEGVVAGVSDLILLVPKNGIGALCIEMKESKGVQREAQKMWQKETEKVGNKYVIVRSFDEFREAVIDYLCEDDCLDVQSARNQLDKLFYKSV
;
A
#
# COMPACT_ATOMS: atom_id res chain seq x y z
N MET A 1 -7.40 -12.45 -12.54
CA MET A 1 -6.40 -12.37 -11.47
C MET A 1 -6.06 -10.92 -11.16
N ARG A 2 -5.39 -10.25 -12.05
CA ARG A 2 -5.05 -8.82 -11.90
C ARG A 2 -6.26 -7.91 -11.68
N HIS A 3 -7.41 -8.28 -12.23
CA HIS A 3 -8.65 -7.53 -12.08
C HIS A 3 -9.18 -7.50 -10.63
N ASN A 4 -9.04 -8.61 -9.89
CA ASN A 4 -9.45 -8.68 -8.48
C ASN A 4 -8.51 -7.88 -7.58
N GLU A 5 -7.21 -7.93 -7.85
CA GLU A 5 -6.23 -7.11 -7.13
C GLU A 5 -6.50 -5.62 -7.37
N SER A 6 -6.83 -5.24 -8.61
CA SER A 6 -7.15 -3.86 -8.96
C SER A 6 -8.41 -3.36 -8.25
N LYS A 7 -9.47 -4.18 -8.17
CA LYS A 7 -10.69 -3.83 -7.44
C LYS A 7 -10.43 -3.66 -5.95
N LEU A 8 -9.66 -4.56 -5.36
CA LEU A 8 -9.27 -4.47 -3.97
C LEU A 8 -8.48 -3.18 -3.72
N GLN A 9 -7.51 -2.89 -4.57
CA GLN A 9 -6.71 -1.67 -4.44
C GLN A 9 -7.57 -0.41 -4.53
N GLN A 10 -8.53 -0.35 -5.45
CA GLN A 10 -9.45 0.77 -5.59
C GLN A 10 -10.26 0.99 -4.32
N SER A 11 -10.77 -0.08 -3.73
CA SER A 11 -11.52 -0.02 -2.46
C SER A 11 -10.65 0.48 -1.31
N CYS A 12 -9.41 0.00 -1.23
CA CYS A 12 -8.45 0.41 -0.20
C CYS A 12 -8.08 1.89 -0.32
N VAL A 13 -7.81 2.36 -1.54
CA VAL A 13 -7.46 3.77 -1.79
C VAL A 13 -8.63 4.68 -1.46
N ARG A 14 -9.85 4.31 -1.84
CA ARG A 14 -11.05 5.07 -1.54
C ARG A 14 -11.27 5.19 -0.03
N TYR A 15 -11.15 4.07 0.70
CA TYR A 15 -11.24 4.06 2.15
C TYR A 15 -10.20 4.98 2.78
N PHE A 16 -8.95 4.86 2.35
CA PHE A 16 -7.85 5.65 2.92
C PHE A 16 -8.08 7.15 2.74
N ARG A 17 -8.47 7.57 1.56
CA ARG A 17 -8.72 8.99 1.26
C ARG A 17 -9.87 9.56 2.06
N TYR A 18 -10.85 8.72 2.36
CA TYR A 18 -11.98 9.09 3.22
C TYR A 18 -11.56 9.18 4.69
N ALA A 19 -10.85 8.17 5.18
CA ALA A 19 -10.47 8.05 6.59
C ALA A 19 -9.33 9.00 6.98
N TYR A 20 -8.42 9.30 6.04
CA TYR A 20 -7.23 10.13 6.28
C TYR A 20 -7.12 11.24 5.23
N PRO A 21 -8.07 12.20 5.21
CA PRO A 21 -8.06 13.25 4.19
C PRO A 21 -6.78 14.11 4.21
N GLN A 22 -6.13 14.25 5.36
CA GLN A 22 -4.87 14.97 5.51
C GLN A 22 -3.70 14.29 4.77
N TYR A 23 -3.81 12.99 4.51
CA TYR A 23 -2.78 12.19 3.82
C TYR A 23 -3.25 11.67 2.45
N ALA A 24 -4.39 12.15 1.97
CA ALA A 24 -5.05 11.59 0.78
C ALA A 24 -4.14 11.49 -0.44
N HIS A 25 -3.30 12.50 -0.67
CA HIS A 25 -2.38 12.54 -1.82
C HIS A 25 -1.01 11.92 -1.53
N LEU A 26 -0.79 11.49 -0.29
CA LEU A 26 0.46 10.85 0.11
C LEU A 26 0.38 9.31 0.04
N LEU A 27 -0.81 8.77 -0.21
CA LEU A 27 -0.97 7.39 -0.63
C LEU A 27 -1.14 7.38 -2.14
N PHE A 28 -0.22 6.75 -2.83
CA PHE A 28 -0.25 6.74 -4.29
C PHE A 28 0.17 5.39 -4.85
N ALA A 29 -0.29 5.11 -6.05
CA ALA A 29 0.02 3.87 -6.77
C ALA A 29 1.30 4.04 -7.60
N VAL A 30 2.04 2.94 -7.71
CA VAL A 30 3.18 2.82 -8.62
C VAL A 30 2.77 1.83 -9.73
N PRO A 31 2.42 2.31 -10.92
CA PRO A 31 1.89 1.44 -11.98
C PRO A 31 3.00 0.63 -12.64
N ASN A 32 3.29 -0.54 -12.08
CA ASN A 32 4.32 -1.46 -12.56
C ASN A 32 3.77 -2.57 -13.46
N GLY A 33 2.47 -2.59 -13.69
CA GLY A 33 1.83 -3.64 -14.46
C GLY A 33 1.39 -3.21 -15.84
N GLY A 34 1.05 -4.17 -16.67
CA GLY A 34 0.54 -3.97 -18.00
C GLY A 34 1.51 -4.39 -19.09
N TYR A 35 0.94 -4.73 -20.24
CA TYR A 35 1.73 -5.09 -21.41
C TYR A 35 2.42 -3.84 -21.95
N ARG A 36 3.72 -3.98 -22.17
CA ARG A 36 4.54 -2.95 -22.82
C ARG A 36 5.48 -3.63 -23.80
N ASN A 37 5.67 -3.05 -24.98
CA ASN A 37 6.67 -3.57 -25.91
C ASN A 37 8.08 -3.33 -25.37
N ALA A 38 9.05 -4.03 -25.93
CA ALA A 38 10.45 -3.98 -25.48
C ALA A 38 11.04 -2.56 -25.52
N LYS A 39 10.66 -1.76 -26.50
CA LYS A 39 11.14 -0.39 -26.65
C LYS A 39 10.60 0.51 -25.53
N GLU A 40 9.30 0.45 -25.26
CA GLU A 40 8.67 1.21 -24.18
C GLU A 40 9.23 0.79 -22.81
N ALA A 41 9.36 -0.52 -22.58
CA ALA A 41 9.92 -1.05 -21.34
C ALA A 41 11.36 -0.55 -21.12
N SER A 42 12.18 -0.52 -22.17
CA SER A 42 13.55 -0.04 -22.11
C SER A 42 13.62 1.45 -21.80
N ILE A 43 12.77 2.26 -22.42
CA ILE A 43 12.68 3.70 -22.14
C ILE A 43 12.29 3.95 -20.68
N LEU A 44 11.24 3.31 -20.21
CA LEU A 44 10.76 3.46 -18.82
C LEU A 44 11.83 3.04 -17.82
N LYS A 45 12.53 1.96 -18.09
CA LYS A 45 13.63 1.50 -17.24
C LYS A 45 14.76 2.53 -17.18
N SER A 46 15.10 3.13 -18.32
CA SER A 46 16.13 4.19 -18.37
C SER A 46 15.68 5.45 -17.64
N GLU A 47 14.38 5.70 -17.56
CA GLU A 47 13.80 6.82 -16.83
C GLU A 47 13.67 6.54 -15.32
N GLY A 48 14.02 5.34 -14.85
CA GLY A 48 14.03 5.02 -13.44
C GLY A 48 12.92 4.11 -12.95
N VAL A 49 12.14 3.53 -13.85
CA VAL A 49 11.12 2.53 -13.46
C VAL A 49 11.84 1.26 -13.00
N VAL A 50 11.51 0.79 -11.80
CA VAL A 50 12.13 -0.37 -11.15
C VAL A 50 11.12 -1.48 -11.02
N ALA A 51 11.50 -2.68 -11.47
CA ALA A 51 10.66 -3.87 -11.30
C ALA A 51 10.55 -4.25 -9.82
N GLY A 52 9.38 -4.69 -9.40
CA GLY A 52 9.16 -5.22 -8.06
C GLY A 52 8.79 -4.21 -6.99
N VAL A 53 8.70 -2.93 -7.34
CA VAL A 53 8.20 -1.90 -6.41
C VAL A 53 6.76 -2.23 -6.00
N SER A 54 6.41 -1.97 -4.74
CA SER A 54 5.05 -2.22 -4.22
C SER A 54 3.98 -1.44 -4.99
N ASP A 55 2.76 -1.95 -4.98
CA ASP A 55 1.63 -1.33 -5.69
C ASP A 55 1.28 0.05 -5.18
N LEU A 56 1.37 0.25 -3.86
CA LEU A 56 1.07 1.51 -3.20
C LEU A 56 2.22 1.91 -2.28
N ILE A 57 2.42 3.21 -2.16
CA ILE A 57 3.35 3.78 -1.18
C ILE A 57 2.60 4.84 -0.37
N LEU A 58 2.69 4.75 0.95
CA LEU A 58 2.23 5.79 1.87
C LEU A 58 3.47 6.56 2.33
N LEU A 59 3.62 7.76 1.80
CA LEU A 59 4.78 8.62 2.04
C LEU A 59 4.56 9.48 3.28
N VAL A 60 4.41 8.82 4.42
CA VAL A 60 4.25 9.46 5.74
C VAL A 60 5.20 8.76 6.70
N PRO A 61 6.24 9.44 7.19
CA PRO A 61 7.14 8.83 8.18
C PRO A 61 6.43 8.72 9.54
N LYS A 62 6.64 7.58 10.21
CA LYS A 62 6.09 7.31 11.54
C LYS A 62 7.05 6.45 12.36
N ASN A 63 7.25 6.82 13.61
CA ASN A 63 7.99 6.03 14.60
C ASN A 63 9.37 5.54 14.11
N GLY A 64 10.10 6.42 13.42
CA GLY A 64 11.41 6.09 12.85
C GLY A 64 11.36 5.30 11.53
N ILE A 65 10.16 5.03 11.00
CA ILE A 65 9.95 4.38 9.70
C ILE A 65 9.76 5.47 8.64
N GLY A 66 10.41 5.33 7.49
CA GLY A 66 10.38 6.34 6.44
C GLY A 66 9.08 6.37 5.64
N ALA A 67 8.58 5.20 5.27
CA ALA A 67 7.34 5.06 4.49
C ALA A 67 6.75 3.68 4.70
N LEU A 68 5.46 3.53 4.37
CA LEU A 68 4.78 2.23 4.33
C LEU A 68 4.58 1.83 2.87
N CYS A 69 5.18 0.71 2.48
CA CYS A 69 5.06 0.14 1.15
C CYS A 69 4.06 -1.02 1.19
N ILE A 70 3.06 -0.99 0.32
CA ILE A 70 1.93 -1.92 0.37
C ILE A 70 1.84 -2.68 -0.95
N GLU A 71 2.04 -3.99 -0.88
CA GLU A 71 1.89 -4.89 -2.02
C GLU A 71 0.52 -5.56 -1.96
N MET A 72 -0.23 -5.44 -3.05
CA MET A 72 -1.55 -6.07 -3.16
C MET A 72 -1.39 -7.46 -3.75
N LYS A 73 -2.01 -8.46 -3.12
CA LYS A 73 -2.00 -9.85 -3.60
C LYS A 73 -3.38 -10.48 -3.44
N GLU A 74 -3.73 -11.35 -4.38
CA GLU A 74 -4.87 -12.25 -4.18
C GLU A 74 -4.57 -13.23 -3.04
N SER A 75 -5.61 -13.88 -2.49
CA SER A 75 -5.50 -14.77 -1.34
C SER A 75 -4.44 -15.87 -1.51
N LYS A 76 -4.23 -16.35 -2.74
CA LYS A 76 -3.25 -17.40 -3.08
C LYS A 76 -2.04 -16.89 -3.86
N GLY A 77 -1.99 -15.58 -4.10
CA GLY A 77 -0.88 -14.97 -4.84
C GLY A 77 0.42 -15.00 -4.07
N VAL A 78 1.53 -15.20 -4.76
CA VAL A 78 2.88 -15.25 -4.19
C VAL A 78 3.72 -14.12 -4.75
N GLN A 79 4.64 -13.60 -3.94
CA GLN A 79 5.59 -12.60 -4.42
C GLN A 79 6.50 -13.18 -5.50
N ARG A 80 6.76 -12.37 -6.53
CA ARG A 80 7.81 -12.65 -7.53
C ARG A 80 9.19 -12.29 -6.95
N GLU A 81 10.24 -12.85 -7.53
CA GLU A 81 11.61 -12.62 -7.05
C GLU A 81 11.98 -11.13 -7.02
N ALA A 82 11.61 -10.36 -8.04
CA ALA A 82 11.85 -8.92 -8.06
C ALA A 82 11.17 -8.20 -6.89
N GLN A 83 9.97 -8.63 -6.51
CA GLN A 83 9.22 -8.07 -5.37
C GLN A 83 9.91 -8.38 -4.04
N LYS A 84 10.39 -9.62 -3.88
CA LYS A 84 11.14 -10.03 -2.67
C LYS A 84 12.43 -9.24 -2.51
N MET A 85 13.15 -9.04 -3.60
CA MET A 85 14.39 -8.27 -3.60
C MET A 85 14.14 -6.81 -3.23
N TRP A 86 13.13 -6.20 -3.82
CA TRP A 86 12.77 -4.82 -3.53
C TRP A 86 12.31 -4.64 -2.08
N GLN A 87 11.51 -5.59 -1.57
CA GLN A 87 11.12 -5.61 -0.16
C GLN A 87 12.35 -5.60 0.75
N LYS A 88 13.30 -6.50 0.50
CA LYS A 88 14.51 -6.62 1.31
C LYS A 88 15.31 -5.32 1.31
N GLU A 89 15.49 -4.70 0.16
CA GLU A 89 16.23 -3.45 0.04
C GLU A 89 15.53 -2.29 0.74
N THR A 90 14.22 -2.17 0.58
CA THR A 90 13.46 -1.08 1.17
C THR A 90 13.36 -1.20 2.70
N GLU A 91 13.21 -2.43 3.22
CA GLU A 91 13.21 -2.67 4.67
C GLU A 91 14.58 -2.38 5.29
N LYS A 92 15.65 -2.72 4.59
CA LYS A 92 17.02 -2.50 5.05
C LYS A 92 17.33 -1.03 5.32
N VAL A 93 16.74 -0.12 4.57
CA VAL A 93 16.98 1.32 4.72
C VAL A 93 15.95 2.02 5.61
N GLY A 94 15.06 1.27 6.26
CA GLY A 94 14.17 1.83 7.28
C GLY A 94 12.73 2.07 6.86
N ASN A 95 12.28 1.47 5.76
CA ASN A 95 10.87 1.51 5.37
C ASN A 95 10.17 0.24 5.81
N LYS A 96 8.85 0.30 5.95
CA LYS A 96 8.02 -0.86 6.26
C LYS A 96 7.36 -1.39 4.99
N TYR A 97 7.30 -2.71 4.85
CA TYR A 97 6.67 -3.37 3.72
C TYR A 97 5.61 -4.34 4.24
N VAL A 98 4.43 -4.30 3.63
CA VAL A 98 3.34 -5.22 3.98
C VAL A 98 2.72 -5.80 2.71
N ILE A 99 2.30 -7.06 2.80
CA ILE A 99 1.49 -7.72 1.78
C ILE A 99 0.04 -7.69 2.28
N VAL A 100 -0.85 -7.19 1.44
CA VAL A 100 -2.27 -7.05 1.76
C VAL A 100 -3.08 -7.92 0.82
N ARG A 101 -3.88 -8.81 1.40
CA ARG A 101 -4.69 -9.78 0.65
C ARG A 101 -6.20 -9.54 0.78
N SER A 102 -6.60 -8.58 1.62
CA SER A 102 -7.99 -8.23 1.84
C SER A 102 -8.11 -6.77 2.27
N PHE A 103 -9.31 -6.24 2.16
CA PHE A 103 -9.63 -4.91 2.67
C PHE A 103 -9.33 -4.77 4.17
N ASP A 104 -9.68 -5.79 4.95
CA ASP A 104 -9.44 -5.78 6.40
C ASP A 104 -7.95 -5.75 6.73
N GLU A 105 -7.13 -6.51 6.00
CA GLU A 105 -5.68 -6.48 6.18
C GLU A 105 -5.10 -5.09 5.85
N PHE A 106 -5.59 -4.44 4.80
CA PHE A 106 -5.18 -3.09 4.46
C PHE A 106 -5.52 -2.11 5.58
N ARG A 107 -6.77 -2.13 6.02
CA ARG A 107 -7.25 -1.25 7.09
C ARG A 107 -6.41 -1.41 8.36
N GLU A 108 -6.15 -2.64 8.78
CA GLU A 108 -5.34 -2.92 9.96
C GLU A 108 -3.90 -2.46 9.79
N ALA A 109 -3.30 -2.72 8.65
CA ALA A 109 -1.93 -2.30 8.37
C ALA A 109 -1.77 -0.78 8.45
N VAL A 110 -2.73 -0.04 7.90
CA VAL A 110 -2.72 1.42 7.93
C VAL A 110 -2.95 1.96 9.33
N ILE A 111 -3.92 1.41 10.05
CA ILE A 111 -4.20 1.82 11.45
C ILE A 111 -2.96 1.57 12.31
N ASP A 112 -2.36 0.40 12.24
CA ASP A 112 -1.18 0.07 13.03
C ASP A 112 0.01 0.97 12.68
N TYR A 113 0.19 1.29 11.40
CA TYR A 113 1.28 2.15 10.96
C TYR A 113 1.10 3.60 11.41
N LEU A 114 -0.11 4.14 11.29
CA LEU A 114 -0.40 5.55 11.60
C LEU A 114 -0.72 5.78 13.08
N CYS A 115 -0.87 4.71 13.88
CA CYS A 115 -1.10 4.82 15.30
C CYS A 115 0.14 5.40 16.00
N GLU A 116 -0.06 6.38 16.86
CA GLU A 116 0.99 6.85 17.73
C GLU A 116 1.16 5.89 18.92
N ASP A 117 2.37 5.81 19.48
CA ASP A 117 2.68 4.89 20.58
C ASP A 117 1.76 5.07 21.80
N ASP A 118 1.14 6.25 21.92
CA ASP A 118 0.19 6.58 22.98
C ASP A 118 -1.27 6.30 22.63
N CYS A 119 -1.53 5.69 21.46
CA CYS A 119 -2.89 5.34 21.05
C CYS A 119 -3.40 4.16 21.90
N LEU A 120 -3.95 4.49 23.06
CA LEU A 120 -4.43 3.54 24.06
C LEU A 120 -5.60 2.67 23.57
N ASP A 121 -6.19 2.95 22.43
CA ASP A 121 -7.34 2.21 21.97
C ASP A 121 -7.43 2.11 20.44
N VAL A 122 -6.60 1.26 19.89
CA VAL A 122 -6.62 0.91 18.45
C VAL A 122 -8.00 0.41 18.03
N GLN A 123 -8.70 -0.30 18.93
CA GLN A 123 -10.04 -0.83 18.63
C GLN A 123 -11.09 0.28 18.55
N SER A 124 -11.00 1.29 19.40
CA SER A 124 -11.88 2.45 19.35
C SER A 124 -11.68 3.25 18.08
N ALA A 125 -10.42 3.48 17.69
CA ALA A 125 -10.08 4.15 16.44
C ALA A 125 -10.63 3.38 15.23
N ARG A 126 -10.47 2.06 15.21
CA ARG A 126 -11.04 1.18 14.17
C ARG A 126 -12.55 1.36 14.09
N ASN A 127 -13.23 1.26 15.21
CA ASN A 127 -14.69 1.36 15.27
C ASN A 127 -15.18 2.73 14.78
N GLN A 128 -14.48 3.79 15.12
CA GLN A 128 -14.83 5.14 14.70
C GLN A 128 -14.67 5.32 13.19
N LEU A 129 -13.56 4.86 12.63
CA LEU A 129 -13.29 4.94 11.21
C LEU A 129 -14.29 4.09 10.40
N ASP A 130 -14.62 2.90 10.89
CA ASP A 130 -15.61 2.03 10.25
C ASP A 130 -16.97 2.69 10.20
N LYS A 131 -17.41 3.27 11.30
CA LYS A 131 -18.71 3.98 11.36
C LYS A 131 -18.76 5.13 10.36
N LEU A 132 -17.68 5.90 10.25
CA LEU A 132 -17.60 7.02 9.31
C LEU A 132 -17.59 6.54 7.86
N PHE A 133 -16.83 5.50 7.56
CA PHE A 133 -16.73 4.94 6.21
C PHE A 133 -18.06 4.34 5.73
N TYR A 134 -18.71 3.52 6.56
CA TYR A 134 -19.95 2.86 6.18
C TYR A 134 -21.18 3.77 6.19
N LYS A 135 -21.12 4.92 6.86
CA LYS A 135 -22.19 5.92 6.81
C LYS A 135 -22.26 6.69 5.50
N SER A 136 -21.15 6.80 4.78
CA SER A 136 -21.06 7.57 3.54
C SER A 136 -21.19 6.71 2.28
N VAL A 137 -21.35 5.42 2.45
CA VAL A 137 -21.61 4.47 1.39
C VAL A 137 -23.07 4.05 1.44
#